data_ae0eadfd0f7fad39c080b4b043e91b01
#
_entry.id   ae0eadfd0f7fad39c080b4b043e91b01
#
_cell.length_a   1.000
_cell.length_b   1.000
_cell.length_c   1.000
_cell.angle_alpha   90.00
_cell.angle_beta   90.00
_cell.angle_gamma   90.00
#
_symmetry.space_group_name_H-M   'P 1'
#
loop_
_entity.id
_entity.type
_entity.pdbx_description
1 polymer ?
#
loop_
_entity_poly.entity_id
_entity_poly.type
_entity_poly.pdbx_seq_one_letter_code
_entity_poly.pdbx_strand_id
1 'polypeptide(L)' 'MSDGKRQYLKVPKDDAEMMMNKLVSSGLLDEESEVKWEGEFVSFPLKEGLVIDKN' A
#
# COMPACT_ATOMS: atom_id res chain seq x y z
N MET A 1 12.41 -7.14 -16.65
CA MET A 1 12.18 -7.02 -16.28
C MET A 1 11.81 -6.73 -15.35
N SER A 2 11.85 -6.45 -14.83
CA SER A 2 11.71 -6.23 -13.87
C SER A 2 10.71 -5.88 -13.46
N ASP A 3 10.22 -6.04 -13.14
CA ASP A 3 9.32 -5.82 -12.79
C ASP A 3 8.99 -5.21 -11.90
N GLY A 4 8.80 -4.69 -11.64
CA GLY A 4 8.65 -4.03 -10.72
C GLY A 4 8.41 -4.49 -9.59
N LYS A 5 8.97 -4.29 -8.69
CA LYS A 5 8.71 -4.77 -7.54
C LYS A 5 7.72 -3.94 -6.94
N ARG A 6 6.48 -3.93 -7.13
CA ARG A 6 5.48 -3.18 -6.46
C ARG A 6 5.30 -3.70 -5.06
N GLN A 7 5.32 -2.84 -4.11
CA GLN A 7 5.18 -3.24 -2.72
C GLN A 7 3.76 -3.05 -2.25
N TYR A 8 3.31 -3.94 -1.41
CA TYR A 8 1.97 -3.86 -0.86
C TYR A 8 2.04 -3.86 0.65
N LEU A 9 1.18 -3.08 1.28
CA LEU A 9 1.14 -3.03 2.72
C LEU A 9 -0.10 -3.77 3.17
N LYS A 10 0.07 -4.84 3.91
CA LYS A 10 -1.05 -5.65 4.35
C LYS A 10 -1.48 -5.21 5.74
N VAL A 11 -2.74 -4.84 5.90
CA VAL A 11 -3.24 -4.42 7.18
C VAL A 11 -4.56 -5.10 7.44
N PRO A 12 -4.94 -5.25 8.69
CA PRO A 12 -6.23 -5.84 9.02
C PRO A 12 -7.33 -4.95 8.50
N LYS A 13 -8.43 -5.53 8.08
CA LYS A 13 -9.48 -4.73 7.52
C LYS A 13 -10.04 -3.76 8.55
N ASP A 14 -9.89 -4.05 9.82
CA ASP A 14 -10.36 -3.13 10.84
C ASP A 14 -9.58 -1.83 10.80
N ASP A 15 -8.33 -1.87 10.40
CA ASP A 15 -7.52 -0.69 10.31
C ASP A 15 -7.41 -0.17 8.89
N ALA A 16 -8.06 -0.81 7.97
CA ALA A 16 -7.89 -0.46 6.56
C ALA A 16 -8.26 0.99 6.28
N GLU A 17 -9.36 1.43 6.85
CA GLU A 17 -9.79 2.78 6.57
C GLU A 17 -8.80 3.80 7.09
N MET A 18 -8.32 3.59 8.28
CA MET A 18 -7.37 4.51 8.85
C MET A 18 -6.06 4.49 8.08
N MET A 19 -5.61 3.30 7.71
CA MET A 19 -4.37 3.20 6.99
C MET A 19 -4.49 3.82 5.60
N MET A 20 -5.64 3.65 4.97
CA MET A 20 -5.84 4.24 3.66
C MET A 20 -5.73 5.75 3.75
N ASN A 21 -6.36 6.34 4.78
CA ASN A 21 -6.27 7.77 4.94
C ASN A 21 -4.85 8.22 5.15
N LYS A 22 -4.09 7.45 5.90
CA LYS A 22 -2.72 7.83 6.13
C LYS A 22 -1.91 7.75 4.85
N LEU A 23 -2.11 6.71 4.09
CA LEU A 23 -1.34 6.54 2.86
C LEU A 23 -1.70 7.61 1.85
N VAL A 24 -2.97 7.96 1.77
CA VAL A 24 -3.39 8.98 0.84
C VAL A 24 -2.84 10.33 1.25
N SER A 25 -2.91 10.64 2.54
CA SER A 25 -2.40 11.91 3.02
C SER A 25 -0.90 12.03 2.80
N SER A 26 -0.20 10.94 2.93
CA SER A 26 1.24 10.97 2.75
C SER A 26 1.65 10.85 1.29
N GLY A 27 0.70 10.55 0.42
CA GLY A 27 1.05 10.38 -0.98
C GLY A 27 1.78 9.08 -1.26
N LEU A 28 1.65 8.12 -0.38
CA LEU A 28 2.33 6.85 -0.57
C LEU A 28 1.48 5.82 -1.28
N LEU A 29 0.20 6.03 -1.34
CA LEU A 29 -0.68 5.05 -1.96
C LEU A 29 -0.65 5.21 -3.47
N ASP A 30 -0.53 4.09 -4.17
CA ASP A 30 -0.53 4.11 -5.62
C ASP A 30 -1.97 4.07 -6.06
N GLU A 31 -2.51 5.20 -6.43
CA GLU A 31 -3.90 5.28 -6.77
C GLU A 31 -4.21 4.67 -8.12
N GLU A 32 -3.19 4.34 -8.87
CA GLU A 32 -3.43 3.72 -10.15
C GLU A 32 -3.59 2.22 -10.02
N SER A 33 -3.26 1.68 -8.89
CA SER A 33 -3.40 0.26 -8.66
C SER A 33 -4.59 0.01 -7.78
N GLU A 34 -5.08 -1.20 -7.81
CA GLU A 34 -6.26 -1.51 -7.04
C GLU A 34 -5.88 -2.11 -5.70
N VAL A 35 -6.69 -1.82 -4.72
CA VAL A 35 -6.49 -2.39 -3.41
C VAL A 35 -7.02 -3.81 -3.44
N LYS A 36 -6.29 -4.73 -2.86
CA LYS A 36 -6.70 -6.12 -2.85
C LYS A 36 -7.25 -6.51 -1.50
N TRP A 37 -8.39 -7.14 -1.50
CA TRP A 37 -9.00 -7.59 -0.27
C TRP A 37 -8.79 -9.08 -0.14
N GLU A 38 -8.17 -9.50 0.92
CA GLU A 38 -7.92 -10.91 1.13
C GLU A 38 -8.42 -11.32 2.49
N GLY A 39 -9.59 -11.82 2.57
CA GLY A 39 -10.11 -12.29 3.84
C GLY A 39 -10.21 -11.18 4.83
N GLU A 40 -9.46 -11.27 5.89
CA GLU A 40 -9.50 -10.25 6.90
C GLU A 40 -8.42 -9.21 6.75
N PHE A 41 -7.68 -9.27 5.66
CA PHE A 41 -6.62 -8.31 5.45
C PHE A 41 -6.83 -7.57 4.15
N VAL A 42 -6.26 -6.40 4.08
CA VAL A 42 -6.34 -5.59 2.88
C VAL A 42 -4.93 -5.22 2.50
N SER A 43 -4.59 -5.38 1.25
CA SER A 43 -3.26 -5.05 0.77
C SER A 43 -3.33 -3.76 -0.03
N PHE A 44 -2.63 -2.75 0.44
CA PHE A 44 -2.62 -1.48 -0.25
C PHE A 44 -1.38 -1.37 -1.12
N PRO A 45 -1.54 -1.03 -2.38
CA PRO A 45 -0.38 -0.88 -3.25
C PRO A 45 0.34 0.42 -2.96
N LEU A 46 1.64 0.33 -2.82
CA LEU A 46 2.44 1.51 -2.54
C LEU A 46 3.05 2.01 -3.84
N LYS A 47 3.33 3.29 -3.87
CA LYS A 47 3.88 3.86 -5.08
C LYS A 47 5.23 3.26 -5.40
N GLU A 48 5.47 3.09 -6.67
CA GLU A 48 6.75 2.61 -7.09
C GLU A 48 7.76 3.69 -6.91
N GLY A 49 8.96 3.33 -6.73
CA GLY A 49 10.00 4.31 -6.56
C GLY A 49 10.14 4.82 -5.16
N LEU A 50 9.29 4.34 -4.25
CA LEU A 50 9.42 4.75 -2.91
C LEU A 50 10.62 4.11 -2.30
N VAL A 51 11.45 4.83 -1.67
CA VAL A 51 12.62 4.26 -1.00
C VAL A 51 12.43 4.36 0.47
N ILE A 52 12.29 3.27 1.12
CA ILE A 52 12.16 3.25 2.55
C ILE A 52 13.51 3.11 3.13
N ASP A 53 14.06 4.18 3.59
CA ASP A 53 15.36 4.14 4.10
C ASP A 53 15.41 3.82 5.46
N LYS A 54 15.88 2.78 5.88
CA LYS A 54 15.89 2.46 7.15
C LYS A 54 17.05 2.52 7.67
N ASN A 55 17.79 2.96 7.73
CA ASN A 55 18.94 2.94 8.33
C ASN A 55 18.95 3.44 9.33
#